data_4840b7bdd47d1f6156d1045d5462eabd
#
_entry.id   4840b7bdd47d1f6156d1045d5462eabd
#
_cell.length_a   1.000
_cell.length_b   1.000
_cell.length_c   1.000
_cell.angle_alpha   90.00
_cell.angle_beta   90.00
_cell.angle_gamma   90.00
#
_symmetry.space_group_name_H-M   'P 1'
#
loop_
_entity.id
_entity.type
_entity.pdbx_description
1 polymer ?
#
loop_
_entity_poly.entity_id
_entity_poly.type
_entity_poly.pdbx_seq_one_letter_code
_entity_poly.pdbx_strand_id
1 'polypeptide(L)'
;MIMRLFLWVSVHIRKNRKGNIMNELERLMKRYPQLVGCREAITETYQVLEESFRNGGKLLICGNGGSAADSDHIVGELMKGFKKQRPVPADMREKLGEDLADHLQGALPAISLAGHAALSTAFLNDVAPDMVFAQQVYGYGNENDVLLAITTSGNSGNVLHAVKVAQAKNMKTIGLTGPKGGMLKEAADTCICVPGSCTADIQELHLPVYHALCAMLEERFFE
;
A
#
# COMPACT_ATOMS: atom_id res chain seq x y z
N MET A 1 -40.46 -10.95 0.11
CA MET A 1 -40.18 -9.82 -0.80
C MET A 1 -38.96 -9.00 -0.37
N ILE A 2 -38.82 -8.69 0.91
CA ILE A 2 -37.70 -7.90 1.48
C ILE A 2 -36.31 -8.54 1.27
N MET A 3 -36.18 -9.85 1.45
CA MET A 3 -34.90 -10.59 1.31
C MET A 3 -34.36 -10.60 -0.15
N ARG A 4 -35.22 -10.59 -1.16
CA ARG A 4 -34.81 -10.49 -2.58
C ARG A 4 -34.32 -9.08 -2.94
N LEU A 5 -34.86 -8.05 -2.30
CA LEU A 5 -34.44 -6.66 -2.50
C LEU A 5 -33.04 -6.41 -1.93
N PHE A 6 -32.75 -6.94 -0.73
CA PHE A 6 -31.40 -6.86 -0.11
C PHE A 6 -30.32 -7.58 -0.94
N LEU A 7 -30.62 -8.76 -1.48
CA LEU A 7 -29.71 -9.49 -2.36
C LEU A 7 -29.46 -8.75 -3.67
N TRP A 8 -30.49 -8.17 -4.27
CA TRP A 8 -30.36 -7.43 -5.53
C TRP A 8 -29.55 -6.13 -5.35
N VAL A 9 -29.80 -5.38 -4.28
CA VAL A 9 -29.07 -4.16 -3.92
C VAL A 9 -27.59 -4.50 -3.66
N SER A 10 -27.31 -5.54 -2.87
CA SER A 10 -25.93 -5.97 -2.57
C SER A 10 -25.16 -6.41 -3.81
N VAL A 11 -25.80 -7.10 -4.76
CA VAL A 11 -25.20 -7.54 -6.02
C VAL A 11 -24.92 -6.36 -6.94
N HIS A 12 -25.84 -5.39 -7.03
CA HIS A 12 -25.67 -4.19 -7.87
C HIS A 12 -24.60 -3.24 -7.32
N ILE A 13 -24.53 -3.06 -6.00
CA ILE A 13 -23.46 -2.28 -5.35
C ILE A 13 -22.10 -2.95 -5.61
N ARG A 14 -22.00 -4.28 -5.48
CA ARG A 14 -20.73 -5.00 -5.78
C ARG A 14 -20.32 -4.90 -7.25
N LYS A 15 -21.27 -4.93 -8.20
CA LYS A 15 -20.98 -4.74 -9.63
C LYS A 15 -20.51 -3.33 -9.95
N ASN A 16 -21.13 -2.30 -9.35
CA ASN A 16 -20.74 -0.90 -9.55
C ASN A 16 -19.33 -0.63 -8.97
N ARG A 17 -19.02 -1.16 -7.77
CA ARG A 17 -17.68 -1.01 -7.15
C ARG A 17 -16.58 -1.68 -7.99
N LYS A 18 -16.80 -2.89 -8.52
CA LYS A 18 -15.85 -3.51 -9.46
C LYS A 18 -15.63 -2.65 -10.71
N GLY A 19 -16.68 -2.02 -11.24
CA GLY A 19 -16.59 -1.09 -12.36
C GLY A 19 -15.72 0.12 -12.04
N ASN A 20 -15.90 0.73 -10.88
CA ASN A 20 -15.12 1.91 -10.46
C ASN A 20 -13.64 1.58 -10.21
N ILE A 21 -13.34 0.46 -9.57
CA ILE A 21 -11.96 -0.02 -9.34
C ILE A 21 -11.26 -0.23 -10.68
N MET A 22 -11.90 -0.90 -11.63
CA MET A 22 -11.35 -1.10 -12.97
C MET A 22 -11.16 0.23 -13.72
N ASN A 23 -12.03 1.23 -13.50
CA ASN A 23 -11.90 2.55 -14.09
C ASN A 23 -10.62 3.27 -13.64
N GLU A 24 -10.19 3.14 -12.38
CA GLU A 24 -8.93 3.74 -11.90
C GLU A 24 -7.71 3.09 -12.55
N LEU A 25 -7.72 1.76 -12.72
CA LEU A 25 -6.66 1.05 -13.44
C LEU A 25 -6.63 1.45 -14.92
N GLU A 26 -7.77 1.52 -15.59
CA GLU A 26 -7.86 1.98 -16.99
C GLU A 26 -7.40 3.43 -17.15
N ARG A 27 -7.75 4.29 -16.19
CA ARG A 27 -7.30 5.68 -16.15
C ARG A 27 -5.77 5.77 -16.04
N LEU A 28 -5.15 4.92 -15.18
CA LEU A 28 -3.70 4.82 -15.07
C LEU A 28 -3.09 4.45 -16.42
N MET A 29 -3.57 3.36 -17.04
CA MET A 29 -3.03 2.86 -18.32
C MET A 29 -3.20 3.89 -19.46
N LYS A 30 -4.31 4.62 -19.48
CA LYS A 30 -4.55 5.69 -20.47
C LYS A 30 -3.62 6.88 -20.29
N ARG A 31 -3.35 7.27 -19.03
CA ARG A 31 -2.47 8.43 -18.73
C ARG A 31 -0.98 8.09 -18.87
N TYR A 32 -0.63 6.84 -18.61
CA TYR A 32 0.74 6.34 -18.61
C TYR A 32 0.83 5.04 -19.43
N PRO A 33 0.76 5.13 -20.77
CA PRO A 33 0.76 3.94 -21.65
C PRO A 33 1.99 3.04 -21.45
N GLN A 34 3.11 3.59 -21.00
CA GLN A 34 4.34 2.84 -20.70
C GLN A 34 4.16 1.87 -19.51
N LEU A 35 3.12 2.03 -18.68
CA LEU A 35 2.81 1.12 -17.56
C LEU A 35 1.90 -0.05 -17.95
N VAL A 36 1.50 -0.19 -19.22
CA VAL A 36 0.63 -1.29 -19.68
C VAL A 36 1.22 -2.65 -19.34
N GLY A 37 2.56 -2.80 -19.43
CA GLY A 37 3.26 -4.03 -19.03
C GLY A 37 3.21 -4.34 -17.54
N CYS A 38 2.84 -3.36 -16.68
CA CYS A 38 2.72 -3.55 -15.23
C CYS A 38 1.28 -3.88 -14.78
N ARG A 39 0.30 -3.91 -15.70
CA ARG A 39 -1.13 -4.05 -15.39
C ARG A 39 -1.42 -5.26 -14.48
N GLU A 40 -0.88 -6.40 -14.81
CA GLU A 40 -1.10 -7.66 -14.08
C GLU A 40 -0.56 -7.55 -12.65
N ALA A 41 0.71 -7.16 -12.50
CA ALA A 41 1.33 -6.98 -11.19
C ALA A 41 0.64 -5.90 -10.31
N ILE A 42 0.12 -4.82 -10.91
CA ILE A 42 -0.68 -3.83 -10.20
C ILE A 42 -2.01 -4.43 -9.72
N THR A 43 -2.65 -5.25 -10.56
CA THR A 43 -3.90 -5.92 -10.20
C THR A 43 -3.71 -6.93 -9.06
N GLU A 44 -2.65 -7.73 -9.12
CA GLU A 44 -2.28 -8.68 -8.06
C GLU A 44 -1.95 -7.95 -6.75
N THR A 45 -1.16 -6.86 -6.83
CA THR A 45 -0.85 -6.00 -5.69
C THR A 45 -2.12 -5.46 -5.04
N TYR A 46 -3.07 -4.97 -5.84
CA TYR A 46 -4.37 -4.51 -5.32
C TYR A 46 -5.10 -5.65 -4.59
N GLN A 47 -5.12 -6.86 -5.14
CA GLN A 47 -5.81 -8.01 -4.53
C GLN A 47 -5.18 -8.40 -3.18
N VAL A 48 -3.84 -8.42 -3.09
CA VAL A 48 -3.11 -8.69 -1.85
C VAL A 48 -3.44 -7.65 -0.79
N LEU A 49 -3.45 -6.36 -1.14
CA LEU A 49 -3.78 -5.28 -0.21
C LEU A 49 -5.26 -5.32 0.22
N GLU A 50 -6.17 -5.56 -0.73
CA GLU A 50 -7.60 -5.71 -0.44
C GLU A 50 -7.86 -6.84 0.55
N GLU A 51 -7.22 -8.00 0.36
CA GLU A 51 -7.35 -9.14 1.25
C GLU A 51 -6.83 -8.85 2.65
N SER A 52 -5.63 -8.26 2.75
CA SER A 52 -5.03 -7.86 4.02
C SER A 52 -5.94 -6.91 4.81
N PHE A 53 -6.37 -5.80 4.23
CA PHE A 53 -7.24 -4.84 4.91
C PHE A 53 -8.60 -5.43 5.29
N ARG A 54 -9.15 -6.34 4.48
CA ARG A 54 -10.39 -7.06 4.81
C ARG A 54 -10.25 -7.96 6.04
N ASN A 55 -9.07 -8.51 6.24
CA ASN A 55 -8.72 -9.38 7.37
C ASN A 55 -8.16 -8.62 8.57
N GLY A 56 -8.28 -7.29 8.59
CA GLY A 56 -7.81 -6.43 9.69
C GLY A 56 -6.30 -6.22 9.74
N GLY A 57 -5.60 -6.54 8.66
CA GLY A 57 -4.17 -6.27 8.50
C GLY A 57 -3.87 -4.79 8.22
N LYS A 58 -2.58 -4.45 8.24
CA LYS A 58 -2.04 -3.13 7.91
C LYS A 58 -0.94 -3.22 6.86
N LEU A 59 -0.65 -2.09 6.24
CA LEU A 59 0.45 -1.95 5.29
C LEU A 59 1.67 -1.34 5.98
N LEU A 60 2.80 -2.06 6.00
CA LEU A 60 4.11 -1.54 6.36
C LEU A 60 4.85 -1.16 5.07
N ILE A 61 5.51 0.00 5.06
CA ILE A 61 6.17 0.50 3.84
C ILE A 61 7.59 0.90 4.16
N CYS A 62 8.56 0.45 3.35
CA CYS A 62 9.95 0.85 3.48
C CYS A 62 10.56 1.24 2.13
N GLY A 63 11.51 2.15 2.19
CA GLY A 63 12.29 2.63 1.06
C GLY A 63 13.32 3.67 1.51
N ASN A 64 14.28 3.99 0.66
CA ASN A 64 15.35 4.95 0.94
C ASN A 64 15.18 6.23 0.13
N GLY A 65 15.58 7.37 0.67
CA GLY A 65 15.59 8.66 -0.05
C GLY A 65 14.21 9.05 -0.60
N GLY A 66 14.07 9.20 -1.92
CA GLY A 66 12.79 9.47 -2.57
C GLY A 66 11.74 8.39 -2.31
N SER A 67 12.15 7.12 -2.27
CA SER A 67 11.24 6.02 -1.91
C SER A 67 10.81 6.04 -0.44
N ALA A 68 11.57 6.67 0.47
CA ALA A 68 11.11 6.96 1.83
C ALA A 68 10.02 8.03 1.83
N ALA A 69 10.17 9.09 1.04
CA ALA A 69 9.15 10.11 0.85
C ALA A 69 7.87 9.52 0.21
N ASP A 70 8.01 8.62 -0.77
CA ASP A 70 6.87 7.87 -1.32
C ASP A 70 6.16 7.04 -0.25
N SER A 71 6.91 6.42 0.67
CA SER A 71 6.33 5.65 1.79
C SER A 71 5.45 6.53 2.68
N ASP A 72 5.92 7.72 3.04
CA ASP A 72 5.15 8.69 3.84
C ASP A 72 3.92 9.21 3.06
N HIS A 73 4.06 9.45 1.76
CA HIS A 73 2.97 9.89 0.90
C HIS A 73 1.86 8.82 0.82
N ILE A 74 2.20 7.55 0.60
CA ILE A 74 1.23 6.45 0.57
C ILE A 74 0.46 6.37 1.89
N VAL A 75 1.15 6.51 3.04
CA VAL A 75 0.50 6.53 4.36
C VAL A 75 -0.50 7.67 4.43
N GLY A 76 -0.14 8.88 3.98
CA GLY A 76 -1.03 10.02 3.93
C GLY A 76 -2.32 9.74 3.16
N GLU A 77 -2.23 9.09 1.99
CA GLU A 77 -3.40 8.80 1.15
C GLU A 77 -4.27 7.65 1.69
N LEU A 78 -3.69 6.71 2.42
CA LEU A 78 -4.43 5.59 3.02
C LEU A 78 -5.11 5.98 4.34
N MET A 79 -4.46 6.82 5.15
CA MET A 79 -4.91 7.15 6.50
C MET A 79 -5.98 8.27 6.56
N LYS A 80 -6.24 8.96 5.45
CA LYS A 80 -7.32 9.96 5.30
C LYS A 80 -8.01 9.85 3.95
N GLY A 81 -9.05 10.61 3.70
CA GLY A 81 -9.67 10.73 2.37
C GLY A 81 -8.69 11.20 1.30
N PHE A 82 -8.60 10.47 0.20
CA PHE A 82 -7.76 10.79 -0.97
C PHE A 82 -8.59 11.47 -2.06
N LYS A 83 -9.58 10.76 -2.61
CA LYS A 83 -10.51 11.27 -3.61
C LYS A 83 -11.93 11.43 -3.07
N LYS A 84 -12.23 10.77 -1.98
CA LYS A 84 -13.55 10.76 -1.34
C LYS A 84 -13.46 11.28 0.09
N GLN A 85 -14.57 11.82 0.57
CA GLN A 85 -14.75 11.94 2.01
C GLN A 85 -14.98 10.54 2.58
N ARG A 86 -14.38 10.27 3.74
CA ARG A 86 -14.47 8.98 4.44
C ARG A 86 -15.08 9.21 5.82
N PRO A 87 -16.40 9.38 5.93
CA PRO A 87 -17.02 9.61 7.24
C PRO A 87 -16.77 8.42 8.17
N VAL A 88 -16.63 8.71 9.45
CA VAL A 88 -16.50 7.69 10.49
C VAL A 88 -17.78 6.84 10.52
N PRO A 89 -17.68 5.49 10.66
CA PRO A 89 -18.84 4.61 10.74
C PRO A 89 -19.82 5.01 11.87
N ALA A 90 -21.12 4.74 11.66
CA ALA A 90 -22.16 5.19 12.55
C ALA A 90 -22.01 4.72 14.01
N ASP A 91 -21.58 3.46 14.20
CA ASP A 91 -21.31 2.87 15.53
C ASP A 91 -20.14 3.54 16.26
N MET A 92 -19.13 3.98 15.51
CA MET A 92 -18.02 4.74 16.07
C MET A 92 -18.40 6.19 16.34
N ARG A 93 -19.23 6.79 15.45
CA ARG A 93 -19.78 8.12 15.62
C ARG A 93 -20.60 8.23 16.92
N GLU A 94 -21.41 7.23 17.21
CA GLU A 94 -22.19 7.18 18.46
C GLU A 94 -21.27 7.16 19.70
N LYS A 95 -20.15 6.45 19.66
CA LYS A 95 -19.17 6.37 20.77
C LYS A 95 -18.35 7.63 20.95
N LEU A 96 -17.99 8.31 19.86
CA LEU A 96 -17.13 9.48 19.87
C LEU A 96 -17.86 10.80 20.14
N GLY A 97 -19.17 10.84 19.83
CA GLY A 97 -19.94 12.08 19.76
C GLY A 97 -19.73 12.82 18.44
N GLU A 98 -20.67 13.72 18.10
CA GLU A 98 -20.71 14.39 16.79
C GLU A 98 -19.47 15.25 16.54
N ASP A 99 -19.10 16.09 17.50
CA ASP A 99 -17.97 17.02 17.37
C ASP A 99 -16.66 16.34 16.99
N LEU A 100 -16.34 15.21 17.64
CA LEU A 100 -15.10 14.49 17.37
C LEU A 100 -15.21 13.67 16.06
N ALA A 101 -16.34 13.04 15.83
CA ALA A 101 -16.58 12.22 14.64
C ALA A 101 -16.57 13.04 13.34
N ASP A 102 -17.00 14.31 13.39
CA ASP A 102 -17.00 15.22 12.24
C ASP A 102 -15.58 15.65 11.81
N HIS A 103 -14.60 15.52 12.71
CA HIS A 103 -13.19 15.86 12.45
C HIS A 103 -12.30 14.63 12.21
N LEU A 104 -12.86 13.41 12.25
CA LEU A 104 -12.15 12.17 11.94
C LEU A 104 -12.61 11.59 10.60
N GLN A 105 -11.76 10.79 10.02
CA GLN A 105 -12.02 10.12 8.74
C GLN A 105 -11.74 8.62 8.83
N GLY A 106 -12.46 7.83 8.05
CA GLY A 106 -12.16 6.42 7.86
C GLY A 106 -10.76 6.24 7.26
N ALA A 107 -10.01 5.29 7.81
CA ALA A 107 -8.62 5.04 7.45
C ALA A 107 -8.39 3.58 7.07
N LEU A 108 -7.42 3.36 6.17
CA LEU A 108 -6.78 2.07 5.96
C LEU A 108 -5.44 2.10 6.69
N PRO A 109 -5.18 1.18 7.65
CA PRO A 109 -4.02 1.29 8.51
C PRO A 109 -2.72 1.07 7.73
N ALA A 110 -1.84 2.07 7.74
CA ALA A 110 -0.55 2.04 7.08
C ALA A 110 0.52 2.74 7.91
N ILE A 111 1.75 2.23 7.88
CA ILE A 111 2.89 2.75 8.63
C ILE A 111 4.10 2.85 7.69
N SER A 112 4.66 4.05 7.55
CA SER A 112 5.96 4.24 6.93
C SER A 112 7.08 3.92 7.93
N LEU A 113 7.96 3.02 7.56
CA LEU A 113 9.11 2.64 8.39
C LEU A 113 10.27 3.67 8.31
N ALA A 114 10.13 4.69 7.45
CA ALA A 114 11.10 5.78 7.33
C ALA A 114 10.93 6.87 8.39
N GLY A 115 9.73 6.99 9.00
CA GLY A 115 9.38 8.09 9.90
C GLY A 115 9.87 7.98 11.35
N HIS A 116 10.54 6.91 11.76
CA HIS A 116 10.91 6.63 13.15
C HIS A 116 12.34 7.10 13.47
N ALA A 117 12.57 8.42 13.49
CA ALA A 117 13.92 9.00 13.62
C ALA A 117 14.72 8.48 14.83
N ALA A 118 14.12 8.44 16.03
CA ALA A 118 14.81 7.99 17.23
C ALA A 118 15.20 6.51 17.16
N LEU A 119 14.29 5.63 16.75
CA LEU A 119 14.57 4.21 16.57
C LEU A 119 15.64 4.01 15.48
N SER A 120 15.49 4.68 14.34
CA SER A 120 16.41 4.53 13.22
C SER A 120 17.83 4.95 13.58
N THR A 121 18.00 6.10 14.23
CA THR A 121 19.33 6.59 14.60
C THR A 121 19.98 5.75 15.71
N ALA A 122 19.23 5.31 16.72
CA ALA A 122 19.73 4.44 17.76
C ALA A 122 20.13 3.07 17.20
N PHE A 123 19.25 2.41 16.44
CA PHE A 123 19.52 1.08 15.92
C PHE A 123 20.67 1.06 14.90
N LEU A 124 20.77 2.11 14.08
CA LEU A 124 21.87 2.32 13.15
C LEU A 124 23.22 2.42 13.86
N ASN A 125 23.28 3.10 15.02
CA ASN A 125 24.49 3.30 15.80
C ASN A 125 24.84 2.09 16.68
N ASP A 126 23.84 1.50 17.33
CA ASP A 126 24.05 0.55 18.43
C ASP A 126 24.08 -0.91 17.95
N VAL A 127 23.44 -1.21 16.80
CA VAL A 127 23.25 -2.61 16.34
C VAL A 127 23.76 -2.81 14.92
N ALA A 128 22.99 -2.39 13.89
CA ALA A 128 23.34 -2.60 12.49
C ALA A 128 22.62 -1.60 11.57
N PRO A 129 23.37 -0.82 10.78
CA PRO A 129 22.79 0.22 9.91
C PRO A 129 21.80 -0.29 8.87
N ASP A 130 22.01 -1.46 8.33
CA ASP A 130 21.22 -2.07 7.26
C ASP A 130 20.03 -2.90 7.78
N MET A 131 19.82 -2.97 9.09
CA MET A 131 18.73 -3.75 9.70
C MET A 131 17.57 -2.90 10.24
N VAL A 132 17.61 -1.57 10.09
CA VAL A 132 16.61 -0.66 10.65
C VAL A 132 15.18 -0.97 10.20
N PHE A 133 14.96 -1.23 8.91
CA PHE A 133 13.64 -1.62 8.41
C PHE A 133 13.25 -3.02 8.84
N ALA A 134 14.19 -3.96 8.82
CA ALA A 134 13.97 -5.33 9.26
C ALA A 134 13.54 -5.39 10.73
N GLN A 135 14.19 -4.61 11.62
CA GLN A 135 13.80 -4.50 13.02
C GLN A 135 12.37 -3.98 13.20
N GLN A 136 11.98 -2.98 12.42
CA GLN A 136 10.63 -2.44 12.49
C GLN A 136 9.58 -3.43 11.97
N VAL A 137 9.87 -4.16 10.88
CA VAL A 137 9.00 -5.26 10.40
C VAL A 137 8.88 -6.34 11.47
N TYR A 138 9.98 -6.71 12.14
CA TYR A 138 9.94 -7.66 13.24
C TYR A 138 9.04 -7.20 14.38
N GLY A 139 9.11 -5.93 14.76
CA GLY A 139 8.32 -5.36 15.86
C GLY A 139 6.85 -5.13 15.53
N TYR A 140 6.53 -4.61 14.34
CA TYR A 140 5.18 -4.20 13.96
C TYR A 140 4.38 -5.24 13.19
N GLY A 141 5.06 -6.12 12.44
CA GLY A 141 4.41 -7.01 11.49
C GLY A 141 3.70 -8.19 12.15
N ASN A 142 2.55 -8.55 11.59
CA ASN A 142 1.75 -9.74 11.92
C ASN A 142 1.37 -10.48 10.63
N GLU A 143 0.87 -11.70 10.72
CA GLU A 143 0.57 -12.61 9.61
C GLU A 143 -0.36 -12.01 8.53
N ASN A 144 -1.36 -11.21 8.91
CA ASN A 144 -2.29 -10.60 7.94
C ASN A 144 -1.77 -9.29 7.32
N ASP A 145 -0.60 -8.82 7.77
CA ASP A 145 -0.04 -7.57 7.28
C ASP A 145 0.68 -7.77 5.94
N VAL A 146 0.89 -6.66 5.24
CA VAL A 146 1.65 -6.61 4.00
C VAL A 146 2.85 -5.70 4.16
N LEU A 147 3.99 -6.08 3.61
CA LEU A 147 5.15 -5.21 3.42
C LEU A 147 5.21 -4.73 1.98
N LEU A 148 5.15 -3.43 1.75
CA LEU A 148 5.52 -2.79 0.48
C LEU A 148 6.97 -2.32 0.55
N ALA A 149 7.83 -2.94 -0.25
CA ALA A 149 9.25 -2.68 -0.35
C ALA A 149 9.55 -1.86 -1.60
N ILE A 150 10.05 -0.62 -1.45
CA ILE A 150 10.29 0.31 -2.56
C ILE A 150 11.78 0.53 -2.75
N THR A 151 12.30 0.19 -3.93
CA THR A 151 13.69 0.47 -4.32
C THR A 151 13.86 0.50 -5.82
N THR A 152 14.40 1.57 -6.38
CA THR A 152 14.55 1.75 -7.83
C THR A 152 15.47 0.72 -8.48
N SER A 153 16.48 0.24 -7.75
CA SER A 153 17.44 -0.77 -8.23
C SER A 153 16.96 -2.21 -8.00
N GLY A 154 16.03 -2.43 -7.07
CA GLY A 154 15.66 -3.75 -6.57
C GLY A 154 16.74 -4.44 -5.73
N ASN A 155 17.82 -3.73 -5.32
CA ASN A 155 19.00 -4.34 -4.68
C ASN A 155 19.41 -3.66 -3.37
N SER A 156 18.59 -2.79 -2.78
CA SER A 156 18.89 -2.13 -1.50
C SER A 156 18.91 -3.15 -0.36
N GLY A 157 20.05 -3.37 0.28
CA GLY A 157 20.26 -4.42 1.29
C GLY A 157 19.29 -4.31 2.47
N ASN A 158 19.11 -3.12 3.02
CA ASN A 158 18.19 -2.87 4.14
C ASN A 158 16.71 -3.16 3.78
N VAL A 159 16.30 -2.90 2.54
CA VAL A 159 14.96 -3.22 2.02
C VAL A 159 14.79 -4.74 1.86
N LEU A 160 15.80 -5.42 1.32
CA LEU A 160 15.80 -6.89 1.17
C LEU A 160 15.81 -7.62 2.51
N HIS A 161 16.48 -7.08 3.54
CA HIS A 161 16.41 -7.61 4.90
C HIS A 161 15.01 -7.51 5.49
N ALA A 162 14.30 -6.38 5.25
CA ALA A 162 12.92 -6.22 5.66
C ALA A 162 11.99 -7.26 5.00
N VAL A 163 12.18 -7.53 3.70
CA VAL A 163 11.43 -8.56 2.96
C VAL A 163 11.64 -9.95 3.58
N LYS A 164 12.87 -10.33 3.89
CA LYS A 164 13.18 -11.63 4.53
C LYS A 164 12.50 -11.76 5.89
N VAL A 165 12.49 -10.69 6.70
CA VAL A 165 11.80 -10.71 8.01
C VAL A 165 10.29 -10.80 7.84
N ALA A 166 9.70 -10.07 6.88
CA ALA A 166 8.28 -10.16 6.58
C ALA A 166 7.87 -11.59 6.20
N GLN A 167 8.64 -12.25 5.32
CA GLN A 167 8.40 -13.64 4.95
C GLN A 167 8.49 -14.60 6.14
N ALA A 168 9.50 -14.42 7.00
CA ALA A 168 9.65 -15.22 8.22
C ALA A 168 8.47 -15.05 9.21
N LYS A 169 7.74 -13.93 9.11
CA LYS A 169 6.52 -13.64 9.87
C LYS A 169 5.23 -14.03 9.14
N ASN A 170 5.31 -14.73 8.02
CA ASN A 170 4.19 -15.10 7.15
C ASN A 170 3.39 -13.91 6.60
N MET A 171 4.01 -12.74 6.53
CA MET A 171 3.43 -11.57 5.87
C MET A 171 3.52 -11.72 4.35
N LYS A 172 2.59 -11.11 3.63
CA LYS A 172 2.72 -10.91 2.19
C LYS A 172 3.69 -9.78 1.88
N THR A 173 4.42 -9.92 0.78
CA THR A 173 5.46 -8.98 0.37
C THR A 173 5.22 -8.48 -1.06
N ILE A 174 5.28 -7.17 -1.23
CA ILE A 174 5.13 -6.47 -2.51
C ILE A 174 6.39 -5.70 -2.81
N GLY A 175 6.95 -5.88 -4.00
CA GLY A 175 8.04 -5.06 -4.54
C GLY A 175 7.50 -3.95 -5.45
N LEU A 176 8.08 -2.74 -5.34
CA LEU A 176 7.91 -1.65 -6.31
C LEU A 176 9.29 -1.15 -6.73
N THR A 177 9.66 -1.37 -8.00
CA THR A 177 11.03 -1.22 -8.45
C THR A 177 11.12 -0.81 -9.93
N GLY A 178 12.35 -0.63 -10.42
CA GLY A 178 12.62 -0.35 -11.83
C GLY A 178 12.65 -1.60 -12.72
N PRO A 179 12.93 -1.43 -14.01
CA PRO A 179 12.69 -2.44 -15.06
C PRO A 179 13.47 -3.74 -14.88
N LYS A 180 14.61 -3.70 -14.21
CA LYS A 180 15.43 -4.90 -13.98
C LYS A 180 14.92 -5.78 -12.83
N GLY A 181 14.08 -5.25 -11.97
CA GLY A 181 13.55 -5.97 -10.81
C GLY A 181 14.56 -6.19 -9.68
N GLY A 182 15.79 -6.51 -10.00
CA GLY A 182 16.84 -6.88 -9.04
C GLY A 182 16.46 -8.08 -8.19
N MET A 183 17.13 -8.27 -7.07
CA MET A 183 16.84 -9.33 -6.09
C MET A 183 15.44 -9.18 -5.48
N LEU A 184 14.87 -7.98 -5.47
CA LEU A 184 13.53 -7.75 -4.92
C LEU A 184 12.45 -8.48 -5.73
N LYS A 185 12.57 -8.52 -7.06
CA LYS A 185 11.62 -9.22 -7.93
C LYS A 185 11.58 -10.73 -7.66
N GLU A 186 12.72 -11.32 -7.32
CA GLU A 186 12.82 -12.74 -7.02
C GLU A 186 12.37 -13.07 -5.59
N ALA A 187 12.51 -12.10 -4.68
CA ALA A 187 12.22 -12.30 -3.27
C ALA A 187 10.75 -12.01 -2.92
N ALA A 188 10.11 -11.01 -3.52
CA ALA A 188 8.75 -10.61 -3.17
C ALA A 188 7.67 -11.55 -3.75
N ASP A 189 6.54 -11.70 -3.06
CA ASP A 189 5.39 -12.49 -3.56
C ASP A 189 4.81 -11.91 -4.86
N THR A 190 4.75 -10.58 -4.97
CA THR A 190 4.43 -9.86 -6.21
C THR A 190 5.34 -8.66 -6.37
N CYS A 191 5.65 -8.28 -7.62
CA CYS A 191 6.58 -7.18 -7.87
C CYS A 191 6.18 -6.35 -9.09
N ILE A 192 5.98 -5.05 -8.89
CA ILE A 192 5.71 -4.09 -9.95
C ILE A 192 7.05 -3.53 -10.43
N CYS A 193 7.44 -3.87 -11.66
CA CYS A 193 8.67 -3.41 -12.29
C CYS A 193 8.33 -2.31 -13.32
N VAL A 194 8.38 -1.03 -12.90
CA VAL A 194 8.08 0.08 -13.83
C VAL A 194 9.22 0.31 -14.81
N PRO A 195 8.94 0.74 -16.05
CA PRO A 195 9.98 1.13 -16.99
C PRO A 195 10.66 2.41 -16.50
N GLY A 196 11.89 2.62 -16.89
CA GLY A 196 12.68 3.83 -16.59
C GLY A 196 14.15 3.60 -16.90
N SER A 197 14.85 4.65 -17.29
CA SER A 197 16.27 4.58 -17.65
C SER A 197 17.21 5.00 -16.52
N CYS A 198 16.70 5.76 -15.56
CA CYS A 198 17.43 6.24 -14.39
C CYS A 198 16.54 6.25 -13.13
N THR A 199 17.13 6.53 -11.99
CA THR A 199 16.41 6.58 -10.71
C THR A 199 15.24 7.56 -10.72
N ALA A 200 15.42 8.75 -11.31
CA ALA A 200 14.38 9.76 -11.38
C ALA A 200 13.17 9.28 -12.20
N ASP A 201 13.41 8.76 -13.42
CA ASP A 201 12.36 8.25 -14.31
C ASP A 201 11.54 7.13 -13.61
N ILE A 202 12.23 6.25 -12.87
CA ILE A 202 11.58 5.16 -12.12
C ILE A 202 10.70 5.73 -11.01
N GLN A 203 11.21 6.68 -10.22
CA GLN A 203 10.45 7.33 -9.13
C GLN A 203 9.24 8.09 -9.66
N GLU A 204 9.36 8.79 -10.79
CA GLU A 204 8.25 9.47 -11.45
C GLU A 204 7.12 8.51 -11.83
N LEU A 205 7.42 7.23 -12.10
CA LEU A 205 6.43 6.21 -12.42
C LEU A 205 5.93 5.44 -11.19
N HIS A 206 6.66 5.43 -10.08
CA HIS A 206 6.15 4.90 -8.81
C HIS A 206 4.93 5.69 -8.33
N LEU A 207 4.97 7.02 -8.41
CA LEU A 207 3.92 7.93 -7.99
C LEU A 207 2.54 7.59 -8.58
N PRO A 208 2.33 7.54 -9.90
CA PRO A 208 1.03 7.22 -10.46
C PRO A 208 0.57 5.79 -10.16
N VAL A 209 1.49 4.84 -9.98
CA VAL A 209 1.17 3.46 -9.61
C VAL A 209 0.56 3.41 -8.21
N TYR A 210 1.24 3.95 -7.19
CA TYR A 210 0.67 3.89 -5.84
C TYR A 210 -0.56 4.79 -5.67
N HIS A 211 -0.68 5.91 -6.39
CA HIS A 211 -1.91 6.70 -6.43
C HIS A 211 -3.10 5.89 -6.97
N ALA A 212 -2.88 5.10 -8.03
CA ALA A 212 -3.93 4.24 -8.57
C ALA A 212 -4.32 3.16 -7.55
N LEU A 213 -3.36 2.51 -6.89
CA LEU A 213 -3.62 1.52 -5.84
C LEU A 213 -4.41 2.13 -4.67
N CYS A 214 -4.02 3.31 -4.16
CA CYS A 214 -4.74 4.02 -3.11
C CYS A 214 -6.18 4.35 -3.53
N ALA A 215 -6.39 4.84 -4.76
CA ALA A 215 -7.72 5.14 -5.28
C ALA A 215 -8.59 3.88 -5.46
N MET A 216 -8.03 2.78 -5.95
CA MET A 216 -8.72 1.50 -6.07
C MET A 216 -9.14 0.94 -4.70
N LEU A 217 -8.28 1.05 -3.69
CA LEU A 217 -8.57 0.65 -2.31
C LEU A 217 -9.65 1.56 -1.69
N GLU A 218 -9.57 2.87 -1.91
CA GLU A 218 -10.60 3.80 -1.46
C GLU A 218 -11.97 3.47 -2.04
N GLU A 219 -12.05 3.22 -3.36
CA GLU A 219 -13.29 2.77 -4.02
C GLU A 219 -13.84 1.45 -3.45
N ARG A 220 -12.96 0.62 -2.93
CA ARG A 220 -13.34 -0.68 -2.37
C ARG A 220 -13.88 -0.60 -0.96
N PHE A 221 -13.27 0.21 -0.11
CA PHE A 221 -13.54 0.22 1.32
C PHE A 221 -14.47 1.35 1.76
N PHE A 222 -14.55 2.45 1.01
CA PHE A 222 -15.36 3.62 1.37
C PHE A 222 -16.43 3.91 0.31
N GLU A 223 -17.59 4.41 0.78
CA GLU A 223 -18.73 4.79 -0.06
C GLU A 223 -18.60 6.19 -0.66
#